data_5cfb27b19e04b8e53b26d387b717569e
#
_entry.id   5cfb27b19e04b8e53b26d387b717569e
#
_cell.length_a   1.000
_cell.length_b   1.000
_cell.length_c   1.000
_cell.angle_alpha   90.00
_cell.angle_beta   90.00
_cell.angle_gamma   90.00
#
_symmetry.space_group_name_H-M   'P 1'
#
loop_
_entity.id
_entity.type
_entity.pdbx_description
1 polymer ?
#
loop_
_entity_poly.entity_id
_entity_poly.type
_entity_poly.pdbx_seq_one_letter_code
_entity_poly.pdbx_strand_id
1 'polypeptide(L)'
;MNSTTQNSTYPRSIIIKDLDAKYCRISGTDAPVNPFGSKQWEMVIATSDPAKIKELNSYGLNVKQDKNDPQVHFVNLKRKGIKADGNPNAPVKVVDGKLQPVDASKIGNGSKVNVNLWQYEYEAPGRKGVATSLTAVQVTELKEYAASAGFDVVDTAPAEEGQIAF
;
A
#
# COMPACT_ATOMS: atom_id res chain seq x y z
N MET A 1 2.93 37.78 6.39
CA MET A 1 2.91 37.30 6.02
C MET A 1 2.88 36.57 5.89
N ASN A 2 2.80 36.38 6.02
CA ASN A 2 2.76 35.75 5.89
C ASN A 2 2.72 34.85 5.48
N SER A 3 2.54 34.55 5.65
CA SER A 3 2.58 33.87 5.33
C SER A 3 2.60 33.08 4.72
N THR A 4 2.51 33.41 4.33
CA THR A 4 2.74 32.78 3.35
C THR A 4 3.27 31.58 3.50
N THR A 5 4.06 31.58 3.85
CA THR A 5 4.73 30.56 4.08
C THR A 5 3.99 29.59 4.64
N GLN A 6 3.50 30.01 5.36
CA GLN A 6 2.79 29.27 5.97
C GLN A 6 1.92 28.61 5.20
N ASN A 7 1.88 28.86 4.17
CA ASN A 7 0.99 28.23 3.31
C ASN A 7 1.43 26.90 2.87
N SER A 8 2.59 26.47 3.25
CA SER A 8 3.00 25.12 2.96
C SER A 8 2.08 24.18 3.72
N THR A 9 1.47 23.22 3.02
CA THR A 9 0.67 22.21 3.66
C THR A 9 1.53 21.05 4.15
N TYR A 10 2.82 21.06 3.83
CA TYR A 10 3.71 19.95 4.17
C TYR A 10 4.61 20.30 5.37
N PRO A 11 5.00 19.33 6.17
CA PRO A 11 4.58 17.92 6.05
C PRO A 11 3.15 17.74 6.51
N ARG A 12 2.51 16.69 6.00
CA ARG A 12 1.14 16.41 6.41
C ARG A 12 0.84 14.92 6.41
N SER A 13 -0.12 14.53 7.24
CA SER A 13 -0.63 13.17 7.24
C SER A 13 -1.99 13.21 6.56
N ILE A 14 -2.23 12.29 5.63
CA ILE A 14 -3.52 12.20 4.96
C ILE A 14 -4.08 10.80 5.10
N ILE A 15 -5.40 10.70 5.23
CA ILE A 15 -6.08 9.42 5.33
C ILE A 15 -7.02 9.31 4.14
N ILE A 16 -6.90 8.22 3.39
CA ILE A 16 -7.77 7.95 2.26
C ILE A 16 -8.50 6.66 2.56
N LYS A 17 -9.82 6.67 2.42
CA LYS A 17 -10.67 5.55 2.83
C LYS A 17 -11.26 4.81 1.66
N ASP A 18 -11.75 3.60 1.95
CA ASP A 18 -12.53 2.83 0.99
C ASP A 18 -11.81 2.50 -0.31
N LEU A 19 -10.64 1.94 -0.18
CA LEU A 19 -9.83 1.55 -1.33
C LEU A 19 -9.68 0.05 -1.39
N ASP A 20 -9.43 -0.49 -2.58
CA ASP A 20 -9.09 -1.89 -2.73
C ASP A 20 -7.58 -2.04 -2.61
N ALA A 21 -7.15 -3.03 -1.85
CA ALA A 21 -5.73 -3.33 -1.69
C ALA A 21 -5.31 -4.40 -2.68
N LYS A 22 -4.11 -4.25 -3.23
CA LYS A 22 -3.54 -5.26 -4.12
C LYS A 22 -2.05 -5.38 -3.87
N TYR A 23 -1.53 -6.57 -4.09
CA TYR A 23 -0.09 -6.84 -4.03
C TYR A 23 0.59 -6.31 -2.79
N CYS A 24 -0.01 -6.58 -1.63
CA CYS A 24 0.50 -6.08 -0.38
C CYS A 24 1.76 -6.81 0.06
N ARG A 25 2.84 -6.08 0.24
CA ARG A 25 4.10 -6.59 0.77
C ARG A 25 4.51 -5.64 1.89
N ILE A 26 3.69 -5.63 2.94
CA ILE A 26 3.86 -4.68 4.04
C ILE A 26 4.00 -5.38 5.39
N SER A 27 4.28 -6.68 5.39
CA SER A 27 4.43 -7.43 6.62
C SER A 27 5.85 -7.36 7.15
N GLY A 28 5.99 -7.61 8.44
CA GLY A 28 7.29 -7.75 9.07
C GLY A 28 7.92 -6.43 9.50
N THR A 29 8.90 -6.54 10.36
CA THR A 29 9.64 -5.39 10.86
C THR A 29 10.86 -5.06 10.01
N ASP A 30 11.22 -5.97 9.10
CA ASP A 30 12.34 -5.78 8.18
C ASP A 30 11.76 -5.75 6.77
N ALA A 31 11.94 -4.66 6.08
CA ALA A 31 11.29 -4.48 4.78
C ALA A 31 11.84 -5.47 3.75
N PRO A 32 10.97 -6.01 2.90
CA PRO A 32 11.41 -6.96 1.88
C PRO A 32 12.19 -6.24 0.77
N VAL A 33 13.05 -6.99 0.10
CA VAL A 33 13.79 -6.48 -1.05
C VAL A 33 12.96 -6.80 -2.30
N ASN A 34 12.65 -5.78 -3.10
CA ASN A 34 11.86 -5.98 -4.30
C ASN A 34 12.73 -6.47 -5.48
N PRO A 35 12.14 -6.83 -6.61
CA PRO A 35 12.92 -7.33 -7.75
C PRO A 35 13.98 -6.36 -8.28
N PHE A 36 13.85 -5.09 -7.96
CA PHE A 36 14.82 -4.11 -8.42
C PHE A 36 15.89 -3.83 -7.37
N GLY A 37 15.92 -4.59 -6.28
CA GLY A 37 16.94 -4.45 -5.24
C GLY A 37 16.66 -3.41 -4.18
N SER A 38 15.48 -2.80 -4.19
CA SER A 38 15.12 -1.82 -3.18
C SER A 38 14.49 -2.47 -1.97
N LYS A 39 14.95 -2.09 -0.78
CA LYS A 39 14.39 -2.61 0.47
C LYS A 39 13.28 -1.69 0.89
N GLN A 40 12.04 -2.12 0.71
CA GLN A 40 10.89 -1.27 1.01
C GLN A 40 9.61 -2.09 1.15
N TRP A 41 8.67 -1.56 1.95
CA TRP A 41 7.31 -2.10 1.99
C TRP A 41 6.53 -1.46 0.85
N GLU A 42 5.68 -2.24 0.21
CA GLU A 42 4.94 -1.79 -0.97
C GLU A 42 3.53 -2.32 -0.97
N MET A 43 2.60 -1.57 -1.53
CA MET A 43 1.28 -2.06 -1.84
C MET A 43 0.66 -1.18 -2.92
N VAL A 44 -0.40 -1.66 -3.53
CA VAL A 44 -1.16 -0.91 -4.51
C VAL A 44 -2.55 -0.65 -3.92
N ILE A 45 -3.05 0.57 -4.07
CA ILE A 45 -4.44 0.88 -3.76
C ILE A 45 -5.15 1.16 -5.07
N ALA A 46 -6.38 0.70 -5.20
CA ALA A 46 -7.14 0.82 -6.43
C ALA A 46 -8.57 1.22 -6.15
N THR A 47 -9.19 1.90 -7.10
CA THR A 47 -10.59 2.28 -7.01
C THR A 47 -11.16 2.52 -8.40
N SER A 48 -12.46 2.29 -8.57
CA SER A 48 -13.16 2.66 -9.78
C SER A 48 -14.17 3.78 -9.51
N ASP A 49 -14.21 4.30 -8.31
CA ASP A 49 -15.12 5.39 -7.93
C ASP A 49 -14.55 6.72 -8.43
N PRO A 50 -15.24 7.43 -9.34
CA PRO A 50 -14.73 8.70 -9.87
C PRO A 50 -14.42 9.74 -8.79
N ALA A 51 -15.21 9.79 -7.72
CA ALA A 51 -14.98 10.74 -6.64
C ALA A 51 -13.68 10.40 -5.91
N LYS A 52 -13.40 9.09 -5.73
CA LYS A 52 -12.19 8.67 -5.07
C LYS A 52 -10.98 8.92 -5.97
N ILE A 53 -11.11 8.69 -7.27
CA ILE A 53 -10.04 8.98 -8.22
C ILE A 53 -9.69 10.47 -8.16
N LYS A 54 -10.71 11.34 -8.08
CA LYS A 54 -10.47 12.77 -7.99
C LYS A 54 -9.76 13.10 -6.68
N GLU A 55 -10.14 12.45 -5.59
CA GLU A 55 -9.49 12.66 -4.30
C GLU A 55 -8.01 12.27 -4.38
N LEU A 56 -7.69 11.12 -4.95
CA LEU A 56 -6.30 10.68 -5.09
C LEU A 56 -5.48 11.68 -5.90
N ASN A 57 -6.05 12.19 -6.99
CA ASN A 57 -5.35 13.20 -7.79
C ASN A 57 -5.16 14.49 -7.01
N SER A 58 -6.10 14.86 -6.15
CA SER A 58 -6.00 16.11 -5.40
C SER A 58 -4.86 16.10 -4.41
N TYR A 59 -4.41 14.92 -3.97
CA TYR A 59 -3.27 14.81 -3.08
C TYR A 59 -1.93 14.74 -3.85
N GLY A 60 -1.97 14.85 -5.16
CA GLY A 60 -0.75 14.82 -5.96
C GLY A 60 -0.16 13.42 -6.13
N LEU A 61 -0.96 12.38 -5.90
CA LEU A 61 -0.47 11.02 -6.05
C LEU A 61 -0.38 10.64 -7.53
N ASN A 62 0.51 9.71 -7.85
CA ASN A 62 0.70 9.28 -9.22
C ASN A 62 -0.36 8.23 -9.56
N VAL A 63 -1.53 8.70 -9.99
CA VAL A 63 -2.67 7.85 -10.31
C VAL A 63 -2.53 7.33 -11.72
N LYS A 64 -2.60 6.00 -11.88
CA LYS A 64 -2.49 5.35 -13.17
C LYS A 64 -3.77 4.63 -13.50
N GLN A 65 -4.06 4.46 -14.79
CA GLN A 65 -5.22 3.73 -15.22
C GLN A 65 -4.84 2.29 -15.51
N ASP A 66 -5.68 1.34 -15.10
CA ASP A 66 -5.42 -0.06 -15.32
C ASP A 66 -5.57 -0.38 -16.81
N LYS A 67 -4.62 -1.12 -17.37
CA LYS A 67 -4.64 -1.43 -18.79
C LYS A 67 -5.76 -2.38 -19.18
N ASN A 68 -6.16 -3.26 -18.28
CA ASN A 68 -7.16 -4.26 -18.56
C ASN A 68 -8.57 -3.80 -18.22
N ASP A 69 -8.72 -2.83 -17.35
CA ASP A 69 -10.01 -2.30 -16.95
C ASP A 69 -9.89 -0.78 -16.81
N PRO A 70 -10.23 -0.03 -17.85
CA PRO A 70 -10.05 1.43 -17.82
C PRO A 70 -10.82 2.17 -16.73
N GLN A 71 -11.81 1.54 -16.12
CA GLN A 71 -12.52 2.19 -15.03
C GLN A 71 -11.74 2.14 -13.72
N VAL A 72 -10.78 1.23 -13.62
CA VAL A 72 -9.98 1.09 -12.42
C VAL A 72 -8.74 1.97 -12.51
N HIS A 73 -8.51 2.75 -11.45
CA HIS A 73 -7.30 3.54 -11.34
C HIS A 73 -6.57 3.10 -10.09
N PHE A 74 -5.26 3.18 -10.10
CA PHE A 74 -4.46 2.69 -8.98
C PHE A 74 -3.26 3.59 -8.69
N VAL A 75 -2.74 3.45 -7.47
CA VAL A 75 -1.53 4.15 -7.03
C VAL A 75 -0.63 3.13 -6.35
N ASN A 76 0.65 3.19 -6.68
CA ASN A 76 1.66 2.38 -5.99
C ASN A 76 2.11 3.15 -4.76
N LEU A 77 2.00 2.53 -3.59
CA LEU A 77 2.42 3.12 -2.33
C LEU A 77 3.64 2.38 -1.81
N LYS A 78 4.53 3.09 -1.16
CA LYS A 78 5.73 2.48 -0.59
C LYS A 78 6.19 3.17 0.68
N ARG A 79 7.00 2.47 1.45
CA ARG A 79 7.71 3.01 2.58
C ARG A 79 9.11 2.42 2.57
N LYS A 80 10.13 3.27 2.56
CA LYS A 80 11.50 2.79 2.52
C LYS A 80 11.85 2.06 3.81
N GLY A 81 12.57 0.96 3.70
CA GLY A 81 13.00 0.21 4.88
C GLY A 81 14.17 0.87 5.60
N ILE A 82 14.93 1.70 4.89
CA ILE A 82 16.08 2.41 5.46
C ILE A 82 15.86 3.90 5.26
N LYS A 83 16.02 4.67 6.33
CA LYS A 83 15.87 6.11 6.24
C LYS A 83 17.09 6.75 5.57
N ALA A 84 16.96 8.00 5.21
CA ALA A 84 18.05 8.73 4.56
C ALA A 84 19.31 8.77 5.42
N ASP A 85 19.20 8.69 6.74
CA ASP A 85 20.33 8.70 7.64
C ASP A 85 20.96 7.31 7.80
N GLY A 86 20.47 6.30 7.10
CA GLY A 86 21.03 4.95 7.16
C GLY A 86 20.42 4.06 8.23
N ASN A 87 19.54 4.60 9.07
CA ASN A 87 18.92 3.80 10.13
C ASN A 87 17.67 3.09 9.63
N PRO A 88 17.31 1.96 10.22
CA PRO A 88 16.09 1.27 9.83
C PRO A 88 14.87 2.15 10.07
N ASN A 89 13.92 2.10 9.14
CA ASN A 89 12.66 2.82 9.30
C ASN A 89 11.67 1.94 10.06
N ALA A 90 10.71 2.58 10.73
CA ALA A 90 9.66 1.84 11.42
C ALA A 90 8.77 1.13 10.39
N PRO A 91 8.27 -0.07 10.71
CA PRO A 91 7.43 -0.80 9.77
C PRO A 91 6.07 -0.13 9.56
N VAL A 92 5.36 -0.54 8.52
CA VAL A 92 4.00 -0.08 8.28
C VAL A 92 3.11 -0.63 9.39
N LYS A 93 2.28 0.23 9.99
CA LYS A 93 1.36 -0.20 11.03
C LYS A 93 0.12 -0.76 10.35
N VAL A 94 -0.28 -1.98 10.67
CA VAL A 94 -1.45 -2.61 10.06
C VAL A 94 -2.43 -3.01 11.14
N VAL A 95 -3.65 -2.48 11.06
CA VAL A 95 -4.69 -2.74 12.05
C VAL A 95 -6.01 -3.06 11.37
N ASP A 96 -6.97 -3.60 12.11
CA ASP A 96 -8.31 -3.82 11.58
C ASP A 96 -9.24 -2.64 11.93
N GLY A 97 -10.51 -2.80 11.68
CA GLY A 97 -11.48 -1.72 11.94
C GLY A 97 -11.62 -1.37 13.40
N LYS A 98 -11.19 -2.24 14.30
CA LYS A 98 -11.22 -1.97 15.74
C LYS A 98 -9.84 -1.60 16.27
N LEU A 99 -8.92 -1.29 15.38
CA LEU A 99 -7.55 -0.88 15.67
C LEU A 99 -6.72 -1.99 16.35
N GLN A 100 -7.10 -3.23 16.12
CA GLN A 100 -6.32 -4.38 16.61
C GLN A 100 -5.31 -4.80 15.56
N PRO A 101 -4.14 -5.28 15.95
CA PRO A 101 -3.11 -5.67 14.97
C PRO A 101 -3.63 -6.76 14.02
N VAL A 102 -3.23 -6.66 12.76
CA VAL A 102 -3.58 -7.64 11.74
C VAL A 102 -2.29 -8.20 11.16
N ASP A 103 -2.27 -9.49 10.88
CA ASP A 103 -1.14 -10.12 10.20
C ASP A 103 -1.17 -9.67 8.75
N ALA A 104 -0.30 -8.76 8.40
CA ALA A 104 -0.29 -8.16 7.07
C ALA A 104 0.02 -9.16 5.97
N SER A 105 0.64 -10.29 6.29
CA SER A 105 0.95 -11.30 5.28
C SER A 105 -0.31 -11.97 4.76
N LYS A 106 -1.45 -11.82 5.45
CA LYS A 106 -2.70 -12.43 5.02
C LYS A 106 -3.55 -11.54 4.13
N ILE A 107 -3.15 -10.31 3.90
CA ILE A 107 -3.95 -9.38 3.11
C ILE A 107 -3.88 -9.75 1.64
N GLY A 108 -4.97 -10.28 1.11
CA GLY A 108 -5.06 -10.65 -0.30
C GLY A 108 -5.64 -9.54 -1.16
N ASN A 109 -5.51 -9.70 -2.46
CA ASN A 109 -6.03 -8.72 -3.41
C ASN A 109 -7.54 -8.60 -3.27
N GLY A 110 -8.03 -7.39 -3.28
CA GLY A 110 -9.44 -7.11 -3.11
C GLY A 110 -9.88 -6.85 -1.69
N SER A 111 -8.97 -6.94 -0.71
CA SER A 111 -9.27 -6.51 0.64
C SER A 111 -9.58 -5.02 0.64
N LYS A 112 -10.50 -4.59 1.51
CA LYS A 112 -10.84 -3.18 1.60
C LYS A 112 -10.02 -2.54 2.69
N VAL A 113 -9.43 -1.39 2.39
CA VAL A 113 -8.53 -0.72 3.32
C VAL A 113 -8.71 0.78 3.34
N ASN A 114 -8.30 1.37 4.46
CA ASN A 114 -8.04 2.80 4.55
C ASN A 114 -6.53 2.92 4.70
N VAL A 115 -5.93 3.96 4.18
CA VAL A 115 -4.47 4.14 4.27
C VAL A 115 -4.15 5.49 4.88
N ASN A 116 -3.06 5.55 5.63
CA ASN A 116 -2.52 6.79 6.16
C ASN A 116 -1.18 7.01 5.47
N LEU A 117 -1.02 8.16 4.85
CA LEU A 117 0.17 8.53 4.10
C LEU A 117 0.80 9.75 4.72
N TRP A 118 2.12 9.78 4.76
CA TRP A 118 2.88 10.94 5.22
C TRP A 118 3.47 11.60 3.98
N GLN A 119 3.18 12.87 3.79
CA GLN A 119 3.73 13.62 2.66
C GLN A 119 4.63 14.71 3.16
N TYR A 120 5.78 14.87 2.55
CA TYR A 120 6.75 15.89 2.93
C TYR A 120 7.49 16.40 1.70
N GLU A 121 7.96 17.64 1.80
CA GLU A 121 8.74 18.21 0.73
C GLU A 121 10.19 17.77 0.86
N TYR A 122 10.84 17.55 -0.26
CA TYR A 122 12.25 17.23 -0.27
C TYR A 122 12.95 18.09 -1.30
N GLU A 123 14.25 18.28 -1.07
CA GLU A 123 15.09 19.01 -1.98
C GLU A 123 16.26 18.13 -2.33
N ALA A 124 16.56 18.01 -3.60
CA ALA A 124 17.72 17.28 -4.07
C ALA A 124 18.44 18.18 -5.07
N PRO A 125 19.71 17.94 -5.35
CA PRO A 125 20.42 18.76 -6.32
C PRO A 125 19.64 18.84 -7.64
N GLY A 126 19.31 20.06 -8.02
CA GLY A 126 18.61 20.29 -9.27
C GLY A 126 17.10 20.11 -9.25
N ARG A 127 16.48 19.79 -8.09
CA ARG A 127 15.03 19.62 -8.07
C ARG A 127 14.44 19.65 -6.67
N LYS A 128 13.13 19.93 -6.64
CA LYS A 128 12.35 19.86 -5.43
C LYS A 128 11.14 19.00 -5.74
N GLY A 129 10.55 18.42 -4.75
CA GLY A 129 9.35 17.63 -4.95
C GLY A 129 8.68 17.26 -3.64
N VAL A 130 7.61 16.48 -3.75
CA VAL A 130 6.87 15.98 -2.59
C VAL A 130 6.98 14.46 -2.59
N ALA A 131 7.39 13.93 -1.46
CA ALA A 131 7.48 12.48 -1.28
C ALA A 131 6.29 12.01 -0.46
N THR A 132 5.82 10.81 -0.74
CA THR A 132 4.72 10.18 -0.02
C THR A 132 5.20 8.85 0.54
N SER A 133 5.00 8.65 1.83
CA SER A 133 5.38 7.40 2.51
C SER A 133 4.15 6.75 3.11
N LEU A 134 4.02 5.44 2.92
CA LEU A 134 2.94 4.67 3.52
C LEU A 134 3.24 4.47 5.00
N THR A 135 2.40 4.96 5.88
CA THR A 135 2.66 4.85 7.32
C THR A 135 1.79 3.82 8.00
N ALA A 136 0.55 3.68 7.57
CA ALA A 136 -0.37 2.74 8.22
C ALA A 136 -1.48 2.30 7.28
N VAL A 137 -2.01 1.12 7.54
CA VAL A 137 -3.12 0.56 6.78
C VAL A 137 -4.14 0.03 7.77
N GLN A 138 -5.41 0.38 7.57
CA GLN A 138 -6.52 -0.17 8.35
C GLN A 138 -7.32 -1.08 7.42
N VAL A 139 -7.38 -2.35 7.75
CA VAL A 139 -8.10 -3.33 6.93
C VAL A 139 -9.53 -3.38 7.42
N THR A 140 -10.47 -2.94 6.58
CA THR A 140 -11.88 -2.89 6.95
C THR A 140 -12.61 -4.14 6.48
N GLU A 141 -12.12 -4.79 5.44
CA GLU A 141 -12.68 -6.06 4.99
C GLU A 141 -11.53 -6.91 4.47
N LEU A 142 -11.22 -7.98 5.14
CA LEU A 142 -10.08 -8.82 4.79
C LEU A 142 -10.48 -9.91 3.81
N LYS A 143 -9.74 -10.01 2.70
CA LYS A 143 -9.76 -11.17 1.85
C LYS A 143 -8.41 -11.81 2.02
N GLU A 144 -8.39 -13.02 2.56
CA GLU A 144 -7.11 -13.63 2.87
C GLU A 144 -6.35 -14.03 1.62
N TYR A 145 -5.05 -13.78 1.66
CA TYR A 145 -4.18 -14.19 0.59
C TYR A 145 -4.03 -15.69 0.65
N ALA A 146 -4.32 -16.36 -0.46
CA ALA A 146 -4.14 -17.80 -0.52
C ALA A 146 -2.72 -18.06 -1.02
N ALA A 147 -1.88 -18.53 -0.15
CA ALA A 147 -0.50 -18.79 -0.52
C ALA A 147 -0.42 -20.09 -1.30
N SER A 148 -0.98 -20.11 -2.48
CA SER A 148 -1.09 -21.30 -3.28
C SER A 148 -0.58 -21.10 -4.70
N ALA A 149 0.44 -20.32 -4.85
CA ALA A 149 1.03 -20.03 -6.15
C ALA A 149 0.00 -19.45 -7.14
N GLY A 150 -0.95 -18.72 -6.63
CA GLY A 150 -1.94 -18.09 -7.48
C GLY A 150 -3.18 -18.92 -7.75
N PHE A 151 -3.25 -20.11 -7.23
CA PHE A 151 -4.44 -20.92 -7.44
C PHE A 151 -5.50 -20.62 -6.41
N ASP A 152 -6.75 -20.71 -6.81
CA ASP A 152 -7.85 -20.54 -5.89
C ASP A 152 -7.98 -21.77 -5.03
N VAL A 153 -8.59 -21.64 -3.87
CA VAL A 153 -8.90 -22.76 -3.03
C VAL A 153 -10.09 -23.48 -3.63
N VAL A 154 -9.97 -24.78 -3.84
CA VAL A 154 -11.06 -25.58 -4.33
C VAL A 154 -11.14 -26.83 -3.51
N ASP A 155 -12.31 -27.48 -3.52
CA ASP A 155 -12.47 -28.71 -2.79
C ASP A 155 -11.60 -29.78 -3.42
N THR A 156 -10.86 -30.48 -2.59
CA THR A 156 -9.99 -31.50 -3.07
C THR A 156 -10.54 -32.80 -2.66
N ALA A 157 -10.63 -33.70 -3.54
CA ALA A 157 -11.09 -35.01 -3.16
C ALA A 157 -9.99 -35.62 -2.34
N PRO A 158 -10.34 -36.07 -1.19
CA PRO A 158 -9.34 -36.53 -0.28
C PRO A 158 -8.56 -37.69 -0.77
N ALA A 159 -9.08 -38.38 -1.58
CA ALA A 159 -8.40 -39.48 -1.93
C ALA A 159 -7.16 -39.36 -2.52
N GLU A 160 -7.05 -38.42 -3.05
CA GLU A 160 -5.98 -38.31 -3.72
C GLU A 160 -4.88 -38.22 -3.06
N GLU A 161 -4.92 -38.35 -1.90
CA GLU A 161 -3.86 -38.11 -1.31
C GLU A 161 -2.82 -38.74 -1.91
N GLY A 162 -2.75 -39.60 -2.13
CA GLY A 162 -1.59 -40.13 -2.57
C GLY A 162 -1.18 -39.65 -3.82
N GLN A 163 -2.02 -39.42 -4.56
CA GLN A 163 -1.63 -39.20 -5.80
C GLN A 163 -1.17 -38.00 -6.09
N ILE A 164 -1.31 -37.16 -5.35
CA ILE A 164 -0.87 -35.98 -5.72
C ILE A 164 0.44 -35.85 -5.64
N ALA A 165 1.01 -36.68 -5.42
CA ALA A 165 2.29 -36.48 -5.27
C ALA A 165 2.80 -35.94 -6.49
N PHE A 166 3.47 -35.53 -6.77
CA PHE A 166 4.20 -34.93 -7.80
C PHE A 166 4.55 -33.58 -7.44
#